data_66c42866fd59fa839e03799fff45a2e6
#
_entry.id   66c42866fd59fa839e03799fff45a2e6
#
_cell.length_a   1.000
_cell.length_b   1.000
_cell.length_c   1.000
_cell.angle_alpha   90.00
_cell.angle_beta   90.00
_cell.angle_gamma   90.00
#
_symmetry.space_group_name_H-M   'P 1'
#
loop_
_entity.id
_entity.type
_entity.pdbx_description
1 polymer ?
#
loop_
_entity_poly.entity_id
_entity_poly.type
_entity_poly.pdbx_seq_one_letter_code
_entity_poly.pdbx_strand_id
1 'polypeptide(L)'
;MSDSQPDGDEFFAQFLDDYFAECDEHLTLVRRHLLALEEQAGRAGLDQPLLDELFRSFHTLKGISGMVGLGDAEQLAHHMESYLRALRQGEARLGGEGVEALMAGVMTLEQVIAARRKDEAAPAIDAAVARLQAVISESASGETARPAPAGVADGDGAESEGGTPPGGDPGKVVTLTTGAPGGGQGE
;
A
#
# COMPACT_ATOMS: atom_id res chain seq x y z
N MET A 1 -55.51 11.74 12.82
CA MET A 1 -55.02 10.42 12.43
C MET A 1 -53.63 10.65 11.87
N SER A 2 -52.63 10.57 12.75
CA SER A 2 -51.25 10.73 12.38
C SER A 2 -50.74 9.35 11.98
N ASP A 3 -50.53 9.16 10.69
CA ASP A 3 -49.82 8.03 10.17
C ASP A 3 -48.36 8.22 10.57
N SER A 4 -48.00 7.60 11.69
CA SER A 4 -46.61 7.50 12.11
C SER A 4 -45.91 6.62 11.12
N GLN A 5 -44.85 7.14 10.53
CA GLN A 5 -43.94 6.43 9.64
C GLN A 5 -42.97 5.59 10.49
N PRO A 6 -43.32 4.35 10.92
CA PRO A 6 -42.40 3.48 11.65
C PRO A 6 -41.36 2.84 10.76
N ASP A 7 -41.66 2.74 9.46
CA ASP A 7 -40.84 1.97 8.53
C ASP A 7 -39.43 2.57 8.24
N GLY A 8 -39.31 3.90 8.34
CA GLY A 8 -38.04 4.58 8.05
C GLY A 8 -37.03 4.46 9.18
N ASP A 9 -37.47 4.63 10.41
CA ASP A 9 -36.59 4.59 11.59
C ASP A 9 -36.13 3.16 11.89
N GLU A 10 -37.03 2.18 11.71
CA GLU A 10 -36.71 0.76 11.89
C GLU A 10 -35.75 0.27 10.82
N PHE A 11 -35.95 0.68 9.56
CA PHE A 11 -35.03 0.38 8.48
C PHE A 11 -33.64 0.99 8.72
N PHE A 12 -33.57 2.24 9.18
CA PHE A 12 -32.31 2.90 9.49
C PHE A 12 -31.58 2.25 10.67
N ALA A 13 -32.31 1.83 11.70
CA ALA A 13 -31.76 1.10 12.84
C ALA A 13 -31.12 -0.23 12.38
N GLN A 14 -31.85 -1.00 11.57
CA GLN A 14 -31.32 -2.25 10.99
C GLN A 14 -30.07 -2.01 10.14
N PHE A 15 -30.06 -0.95 9.33
CA PHE A 15 -28.91 -0.58 8.53
C PHE A 15 -27.68 -0.20 9.37
N LEU A 16 -27.88 0.45 10.51
CA LEU A 16 -26.80 0.72 11.47
C LEU A 16 -26.28 -0.55 12.15
N ASP A 17 -27.15 -1.50 12.48
CA ASP A 17 -26.74 -2.77 13.07
C ASP A 17 -25.87 -3.57 12.08
N ASP A 18 -26.27 -3.62 10.81
CA ASP A 18 -25.48 -4.25 9.74
C ASP A 18 -24.12 -3.56 9.56
N TYR A 19 -24.10 -2.21 9.59
CA TYR A 19 -22.87 -1.42 9.55
C TYR A 19 -21.90 -1.80 10.68
N PHE A 20 -22.41 -1.89 11.92
CA PHE A 20 -21.56 -2.22 13.06
C PHE A 20 -21.04 -3.65 13.01
N ALA A 21 -21.84 -4.60 12.53
CA ALA A 21 -21.42 -5.97 12.34
C ALA A 21 -20.28 -6.09 11.32
N GLU A 22 -20.41 -5.42 10.18
CA GLU A 22 -19.40 -5.35 9.13
C GLU A 22 -18.10 -4.68 9.62
N CYS A 23 -18.23 -3.58 10.40
CA CYS A 23 -17.08 -2.93 11.02
C CYS A 23 -16.32 -3.88 11.96
N ASP A 24 -17.02 -4.61 12.83
CA ASP A 24 -16.42 -5.55 13.78
C ASP A 24 -15.66 -6.67 13.08
N GLU A 25 -16.19 -7.20 11.96
CA GLU A 25 -15.53 -8.20 11.12
C GLU A 25 -14.24 -7.65 10.49
N HIS A 26 -14.33 -6.52 9.80
CA HIS A 26 -13.17 -5.90 9.15
C HIS A 26 -12.10 -5.46 10.15
N LEU A 27 -12.46 -4.86 11.28
CA LEU A 27 -11.50 -4.45 12.30
C LEU A 27 -10.80 -5.65 12.95
N THR A 28 -11.47 -6.79 13.09
CA THR A 28 -10.85 -8.02 13.56
C THR A 28 -9.79 -8.53 12.58
N LEU A 29 -10.08 -8.52 11.27
CA LEU A 29 -9.13 -8.86 10.22
C LEU A 29 -7.96 -7.89 10.18
N VAL A 30 -8.24 -6.58 10.25
CA VAL A 30 -7.22 -5.52 10.24
C VAL A 30 -6.24 -5.70 11.39
N ARG A 31 -6.70 -5.90 12.64
CA ARG A 31 -5.81 -6.10 13.79
C ARG A 31 -4.87 -7.30 13.58
N ARG A 32 -5.40 -8.43 13.12
CA ARG A 32 -4.60 -9.62 12.83
C ARG A 32 -3.55 -9.35 11.76
N HIS A 33 -3.93 -8.68 10.70
CA HIS A 33 -3.03 -8.39 9.58
C HIS A 33 -1.99 -7.31 9.93
N LEU A 34 -2.33 -6.33 10.77
CA LEU A 34 -1.36 -5.35 11.25
C LEU A 34 -0.27 -5.96 12.11
N LEU A 35 -0.60 -6.94 12.97
CA LEU A 35 0.40 -7.67 13.74
C LEU A 35 1.38 -8.42 12.81
N ALA A 36 0.85 -9.07 11.76
CA ALA A 36 1.70 -9.73 10.76
C ALA A 36 2.53 -8.75 9.93
N LEU A 37 2.01 -7.55 9.68
CA LEU A 37 2.71 -6.47 8.97
C LEU A 37 3.83 -5.86 9.84
N GLU A 38 3.61 -5.72 11.15
CA GLU A 38 4.62 -5.25 12.10
C GLU A 38 5.89 -6.10 12.08
N GLU A 39 5.75 -7.43 11.98
CA GLU A 39 6.88 -8.36 11.88
C GLU A 39 7.72 -8.14 10.60
N GLN A 40 7.17 -7.47 9.60
CA GLN A 40 7.82 -7.19 8.32
C GLN A 40 8.43 -5.78 8.27
N ALA A 41 8.22 -4.95 9.29
CA ALA A 41 8.74 -3.58 9.33
C ALA A 41 10.27 -3.56 9.15
N GLY A 42 10.76 -2.70 8.27
CA GLY A 42 12.18 -2.58 7.96
C GLY A 42 12.77 -3.67 7.07
N ARG A 43 11.98 -4.65 6.64
CA ARG A 43 12.44 -5.70 5.70
C ARG A 43 12.35 -5.23 4.24
N ALA A 44 13.20 -5.79 3.40
CA ALA A 44 13.09 -5.61 1.96
C ALA A 44 12.01 -6.56 1.41
N GLY A 45 10.93 -5.97 0.92
CA GLY A 45 9.78 -6.70 0.38
C GLY A 45 8.72 -6.99 1.45
N LEU A 46 7.53 -6.52 1.19
CA LEU A 46 6.33 -6.76 2.01
C LEU A 46 5.48 -7.86 1.37
N ASP A 47 4.77 -8.59 2.19
CA ASP A 47 3.79 -9.59 1.74
C ASP A 47 2.64 -8.88 1.00
N GLN A 48 2.63 -8.97 -0.32
CA GLN A 48 1.63 -8.31 -1.17
C GLN A 48 0.20 -8.81 -0.89
N PRO A 49 -0.07 -10.11 -0.76
CA PRO A 49 -1.36 -10.62 -0.31
C PRO A 49 -1.84 -9.96 0.99
N LEU A 50 -0.97 -9.82 1.99
CA LEU A 50 -1.31 -9.19 3.26
C LEU A 50 -1.68 -7.71 3.09
N LEU A 51 -0.91 -6.97 2.29
CA LEU A 51 -1.21 -5.57 1.97
C LEU A 51 -2.53 -5.43 1.21
N ASP A 52 -2.83 -6.36 0.31
CA ASP A 52 -4.09 -6.39 -0.44
C ASP A 52 -5.30 -6.61 0.45
N GLU A 53 -5.21 -7.51 1.42
CA GLU A 53 -6.27 -7.77 2.39
C GLU A 53 -6.52 -6.55 3.30
N LEU A 54 -5.45 -5.92 3.81
CA LEU A 54 -5.56 -4.68 4.59
C LEU A 54 -6.18 -3.55 3.77
N PHE A 55 -5.71 -3.37 2.53
CA PHE A 55 -6.25 -2.35 1.62
C PHE A 55 -7.75 -2.55 1.39
N ARG A 56 -8.20 -3.79 1.10
CA ARG A 56 -9.62 -4.09 0.90
C ARG A 56 -10.44 -3.82 2.14
N SER A 57 -9.95 -4.19 3.33
CA SER A 57 -10.64 -3.94 4.60
C SER A 57 -10.86 -2.44 4.84
N PHE A 58 -9.83 -1.60 4.64
CA PHE A 58 -9.99 -0.15 4.79
C PHE A 58 -10.85 0.47 3.68
N HIS A 59 -10.76 -0.05 2.45
CA HIS A 59 -11.64 0.37 1.36
C HIS A 59 -13.12 0.11 1.68
N THR A 60 -13.45 -1.06 2.24
CA THR A 60 -14.80 -1.38 2.69
C THR A 60 -15.22 -0.48 3.84
N LEU A 61 -14.40 -0.37 4.91
CA LEU A 61 -14.68 0.50 6.06
C LEU A 61 -14.94 1.95 5.66
N LYS A 62 -14.15 2.49 4.72
CA LYS A 62 -14.37 3.82 4.16
C LYS A 62 -15.75 3.92 3.50
N GLY A 63 -16.08 2.96 2.62
CA GLY A 63 -17.34 2.97 1.87
C GLY A 63 -18.57 2.89 2.77
N ILE A 64 -18.59 1.93 3.70
CA ILE A 64 -19.74 1.76 4.62
C ILE A 64 -19.86 2.93 5.60
N SER A 65 -18.75 3.53 6.06
CA SER A 65 -18.78 4.70 6.93
C SER A 65 -19.36 5.93 6.23
N GLY A 66 -19.03 6.13 4.96
CA GLY A 66 -19.63 7.17 4.13
C GLY A 66 -21.14 6.97 3.93
N MET A 67 -21.59 5.72 3.76
CA MET A 67 -23.03 5.40 3.60
C MET A 67 -23.85 5.73 4.85
N VAL A 68 -23.31 5.57 6.06
CA VAL A 68 -23.98 5.94 7.31
C VAL A 68 -23.71 7.38 7.76
N GLY A 69 -22.97 8.17 6.96
CA GLY A 69 -22.64 9.55 7.26
C GLY A 69 -21.62 9.75 8.40
N LEU A 70 -20.81 8.73 8.71
CA LEU A 70 -19.78 8.80 9.74
C LEU A 70 -18.46 9.32 9.13
N GLY A 71 -18.40 10.63 8.84
CA GLY A 71 -17.33 11.28 8.11
C GLY A 71 -15.94 11.10 8.73
N ASP A 72 -15.81 11.10 10.06
CA ASP A 72 -14.55 10.91 10.76
C ASP A 72 -13.97 9.50 10.53
N ALA A 73 -14.83 8.47 10.55
CA ALA A 73 -14.43 7.10 10.25
C ALA A 73 -14.05 6.93 8.75
N GLU A 74 -14.83 7.53 7.86
CA GLU A 74 -14.54 7.56 6.42
C GLU A 74 -13.16 8.19 6.16
N GLN A 75 -12.88 9.35 6.76
CA GLN A 75 -11.63 10.08 6.60
C GLN A 75 -10.43 9.28 7.11
N LEU A 76 -10.51 8.69 8.30
CA LEU A 76 -9.45 7.84 8.84
C LEU A 76 -9.17 6.64 7.94
N ALA A 77 -10.22 5.91 7.55
CA ALA A 77 -10.09 4.76 6.66
C ALA A 77 -9.48 5.15 5.30
N HIS A 78 -9.84 6.34 4.77
CA HIS A 78 -9.25 6.87 3.54
C HIS A 78 -7.74 7.13 3.67
N HIS A 79 -7.26 7.72 4.77
CA HIS A 79 -5.83 7.96 4.97
C HIS A 79 -5.04 6.66 5.13
N MET A 80 -5.59 5.67 5.85
CA MET A 80 -4.97 4.35 5.99
C MET A 80 -4.93 3.60 4.65
N GLU A 81 -6.02 3.63 3.87
CA GLU A 81 -6.07 3.11 2.50
C GLU A 81 -5.00 3.75 1.60
N SER A 82 -4.82 5.07 1.72
CA SER A 82 -3.85 5.82 0.92
C SER A 82 -2.42 5.44 1.24
N TYR A 83 -2.08 5.25 2.53
CA TYR A 83 -0.76 4.79 2.94
C TYR A 83 -0.48 3.34 2.46
N LEU A 84 -1.43 2.43 2.61
CA LEU A 84 -1.31 1.06 2.10
C LEU A 84 -1.16 1.02 0.57
N ARG A 85 -1.82 1.92 -0.14
CA ARG A 85 -1.65 2.07 -1.60
C ARG A 85 -0.22 2.47 -1.94
N ALA A 86 0.35 3.45 -1.25
CA ALA A 86 1.73 3.87 -1.46
C ALA A 86 2.74 2.73 -1.16
N LEU A 87 2.51 1.94 -0.10
CA LEU A 87 3.31 0.73 0.19
C LEU A 87 3.23 -0.31 -0.93
N ARG A 88 2.04 -0.58 -1.46
CA ARG A 88 1.81 -1.53 -2.56
C ARG A 88 2.49 -1.11 -3.86
N GLN A 89 2.54 0.19 -4.12
CA GLN A 89 3.15 0.77 -5.32
C GLN A 89 4.68 0.94 -5.18
N GLY A 90 5.22 0.70 -3.98
CA GLY A 90 6.63 0.92 -3.69
C GLY A 90 7.01 2.39 -3.57
N GLU A 91 6.01 3.28 -3.49
CA GLU A 91 6.18 4.72 -3.30
C GLU A 91 6.47 5.08 -1.84
N ALA A 92 6.15 4.17 -0.92
CA ALA A 92 6.45 4.29 0.50
C ALA A 92 7.15 3.04 1.02
N ARG A 93 7.86 3.19 2.14
CA ARG A 93 8.48 2.09 2.88
C ARG A 93 7.84 1.92 4.24
N LEU A 94 7.63 0.68 4.64
CA LEU A 94 7.11 0.37 5.96
C LEU A 94 8.25 0.40 6.98
N GLY A 95 8.31 1.45 7.78
CA GLY A 95 9.13 1.57 8.97
C GLY A 95 8.31 1.41 10.25
N GLY A 96 8.97 1.46 11.41
CA GLY A 96 8.29 1.41 12.72
C GLY A 96 7.25 2.52 12.88
N GLU A 97 7.57 3.75 12.46
CA GLU A 97 6.64 4.89 12.51
C GLU A 97 5.39 4.67 11.64
N GLY A 98 5.54 4.01 10.48
CA GLY A 98 4.42 3.67 9.63
C GLY A 98 3.47 2.64 10.25
N VAL A 99 4.02 1.63 10.91
CA VAL A 99 3.22 0.66 11.69
C VAL A 99 2.50 1.35 12.84
N GLU A 100 3.20 2.17 13.61
CA GLU A 100 2.61 2.92 14.72
C GLU A 100 1.52 3.89 14.25
N ALA A 101 1.69 4.54 13.08
CA ALA A 101 0.67 5.41 12.50
C ALA A 101 -0.58 4.63 12.11
N LEU A 102 -0.43 3.45 11.50
CA LEU A 102 -1.56 2.56 11.18
C LEU A 102 -2.26 2.08 12.44
N MET A 103 -1.52 1.62 13.45
CA MET A 103 -2.11 1.16 14.73
C MET A 103 -2.87 2.28 15.44
N ALA A 104 -2.29 3.48 15.53
CA ALA A 104 -2.96 4.65 16.11
C ALA A 104 -4.23 5.02 15.33
N GLY A 105 -4.17 4.95 13.99
CA GLY A 105 -5.32 5.17 13.12
C GLY A 105 -6.46 4.17 13.39
N VAL A 106 -6.14 2.89 13.51
CA VAL A 106 -7.13 1.84 13.83
C VAL A 106 -7.75 2.05 15.20
N MET A 107 -6.93 2.34 16.23
CA MET A 107 -7.45 2.61 17.58
C MET A 107 -8.42 3.81 17.59
N THR A 108 -8.09 4.87 16.86
CA THR A 108 -8.96 6.04 16.75
C THR A 108 -10.23 5.72 15.97
N LEU A 109 -10.13 4.96 14.87
CA LEU A 109 -11.27 4.50 14.09
C LEU A 109 -12.25 3.67 14.93
N GLU A 110 -11.74 2.75 15.75
CA GLU A 110 -12.54 1.95 16.67
C GLU A 110 -13.28 2.81 17.70
N GLN A 111 -12.59 3.84 18.22
CA GLN A 111 -13.20 4.77 19.17
C GLN A 111 -14.31 5.62 18.52
N VAL A 112 -14.12 6.08 17.29
CA VAL A 112 -15.14 6.81 16.52
C VAL A 112 -16.37 5.93 16.28
N ILE A 113 -16.18 4.68 15.85
CA ILE A 113 -17.27 3.73 15.63
C ILE A 113 -17.98 3.39 16.95
N ALA A 114 -17.22 3.17 18.02
CA ALA A 114 -17.78 2.89 19.34
C ALA A 114 -18.58 4.06 19.91
N ALA A 115 -18.13 5.29 19.73
CA ALA A 115 -18.85 6.50 20.10
C ALA A 115 -20.19 6.59 19.36
N ARG A 116 -20.19 6.33 18.04
CA ARG A 116 -21.42 6.30 17.23
C ARG A 116 -22.41 5.22 17.71
N ARG A 117 -21.91 4.03 18.06
CA ARG A 117 -22.73 2.92 18.57
C ARG A 117 -23.42 3.28 19.89
N LYS A 118 -22.79 4.12 20.71
CA LYS A 118 -23.29 4.55 22.02
C LYS A 118 -24.03 5.90 21.99
N ASP A 119 -24.10 6.53 20.83
CA ASP A 119 -24.59 7.91 20.67
C ASP A 119 -23.82 8.92 21.54
N GLU A 120 -22.49 8.70 21.65
CA GLU A 120 -21.54 9.57 22.36
C GLU A 120 -20.79 10.48 21.38
N ALA A 121 -20.14 11.52 21.91
CA ALA A 121 -19.28 12.38 21.11
C ALA A 121 -18.05 11.61 20.63
N ALA A 122 -17.76 11.69 19.32
CA ALA A 122 -16.58 11.08 18.75
C ALA A 122 -15.29 11.80 19.20
N PRO A 123 -14.17 11.07 19.38
CA PRO A 123 -12.87 11.69 19.64
C PRO A 123 -12.40 12.49 18.42
N ALA A 124 -11.52 13.48 18.63
CA ALA A 124 -10.85 14.18 17.53
C ALA A 124 -9.91 13.25 16.76
N ILE A 125 -9.97 13.30 15.43
CA ILE A 125 -9.16 12.44 14.55
C ILE A 125 -7.89 13.12 14.02
N ASP A 126 -7.74 14.43 14.22
CA ASP A 126 -6.69 15.26 13.61
C ASP A 126 -5.28 14.73 13.85
N ALA A 127 -4.99 14.27 15.06
CA ALA A 127 -3.68 13.74 15.42
C ALA A 127 -3.35 12.45 14.65
N ALA A 128 -4.32 11.53 14.51
CA ALA A 128 -4.14 10.29 13.77
C ALA A 128 -3.99 10.56 12.26
N VAL A 129 -4.80 11.47 11.71
CA VAL A 129 -4.72 11.91 10.32
C VAL A 129 -3.38 12.55 10.02
N ALA A 130 -2.92 13.50 10.86
CA ALA A 130 -1.64 14.17 10.69
C ALA A 130 -0.46 13.17 10.70
N ARG A 131 -0.51 12.16 11.58
CA ARG A 131 0.52 11.13 11.66
C ARG A 131 0.57 10.26 10.40
N LEU A 132 -0.58 9.84 9.87
CA LEU A 132 -0.68 9.09 8.62
C LEU A 132 -0.17 9.92 7.43
N GLN A 133 -0.49 11.21 7.37
CA GLN A 133 0.01 12.12 6.32
C GLN A 133 1.53 12.32 6.41
N ALA A 134 2.08 12.43 7.62
CA ALA A 134 3.52 12.59 7.82
C ALA A 134 4.30 11.39 7.25
N VAL A 135 3.91 10.16 7.59
CA VAL A 135 4.61 8.95 7.10
C VAL A 135 4.53 8.79 5.58
N ILE A 136 3.44 9.24 4.94
CA ILE A 136 3.32 9.26 3.48
C ILE A 136 4.30 10.29 2.88
N SER A 137 4.37 11.50 3.46
CA SER A 137 5.21 12.59 2.97
C SER A 137 6.71 12.30 3.13
N GLU A 138 7.10 11.72 4.27
CA GLU A 138 8.49 11.35 4.56
C GLU A 138 8.97 10.23 3.64
N SER A 139 8.11 9.27 3.35
CA SER A 139 8.41 8.18 2.42
C SER A 139 8.66 8.70 1.00
N ALA A 140 7.90 9.69 0.55
CA ALA A 140 8.07 10.33 -0.75
C ALA A 140 9.36 11.18 -0.83
N SER A 141 9.79 11.76 0.31
CA SER A 141 10.99 12.60 0.39
C SER A 141 12.28 11.79 0.48
N GLY A 142 12.26 10.57 1.01
CA GLY A 142 13.40 9.68 1.16
C GLY A 142 13.95 9.12 -0.16
N GLU A 143 13.21 9.19 -1.24
CA GLU A 143 13.63 8.73 -2.57
C GLU A 143 14.64 9.67 -3.26
N THR A 144 14.77 10.93 -2.82
CA THR A 144 15.73 11.88 -3.41
C THR A 144 17.15 11.76 -2.86
N ALA A 145 17.40 10.91 -1.85
CA ALA A 145 18.71 10.69 -1.26
C ALA A 145 19.36 9.38 -1.71
N ARG A 146 19.28 9.02 -3.00
CA ARG A 146 20.12 7.99 -3.57
C ARG A 146 21.50 8.64 -3.85
N PRO A 147 22.58 8.25 -3.12
CA PRO A 147 23.90 8.75 -3.50
C PRO A 147 24.22 8.25 -4.91
N ALA A 148 24.55 9.17 -5.79
CA ALA A 148 25.08 8.85 -7.10
C ALA A 148 26.26 7.90 -6.92
N PRO A 149 26.46 6.87 -7.79
CA PRO A 149 27.62 6.02 -7.71
C PRO A 149 28.85 6.91 -7.88
N ALA A 150 29.74 6.86 -6.89
CA ALA A 150 31.00 7.55 -6.91
C ALA A 150 31.73 7.19 -8.21
N GLY A 151 31.91 8.17 -9.07
CA GLY A 151 32.71 8.05 -10.26
C GLY A 151 34.12 7.61 -9.89
N VAL A 152 34.54 6.52 -10.50
CA VAL A 152 35.93 6.09 -10.45
C VAL A 152 36.74 7.19 -11.12
N ALA A 153 37.51 7.93 -10.35
CA ALA A 153 38.50 8.86 -10.85
C ALA A 153 39.62 8.03 -11.44
N ASP A 154 39.71 7.99 -12.76
CA ASP A 154 40.90 7.56 -13.47
C ASP A 154 42.00 8.58 -13.23
N GLY A 155 43.01 8.16 -12.49
CA GLY A 155 44.26 8.86 -12.30
C GLY A 155 45.17 8.66 -13.52
N ASP A 156 45.51 9.77 -14.08
CA ASP A 156 46.54 10.10 -15.03
C ASP A 156 47.87 9.36 -14.78
N GLY A 157 48.54 8.93 -15.84
CA GLY A 157 49.89 8.34 -15.78
C GLY A 157 50.45 8.04 -17.17
N ALA A 158 51.15 8.96 -17.71
CA ALA A 158 51.91 9.20 -18.91
C ALA A 158 52.73 8.07 -19.54
N GLU A 159 52.95 8.26 -20.86
CA GLU A 159 54.15 7.92 -21.70
C GLU A 159 54.45 6.44 -21.98
N SER A 160 54.76 5.95 -23.15
CA SER A 160 55.41 6.42 -24.38
C SER A 160 55.48 5.29 -25.41
N GLU A 161 55.48 5.71 -26.66
CA GLU A 161 56.21 5.13 -27.81
C GLU A 161 55.94 3.71 -28.38
N GLY A 162 55.58 3.72 -29.64
CA GLY A 162 56.29 2.99 -30.69
C GLY A 162 55.64 1.72 -31.25
N GLY A 163 55.28 1.77 -32.53
CA GLY A 163 55.20 0.58 -33.31
C GLY A 163 53.99 0.35 -34.21
N THR A 164 54.08 0.89 -35.43
CA THR A 164 53.16 0.65 -36.55
C THR A 164 53.54 -0.69 -37.29
N PRO A 165 52.70 -1.19 -38.21
CA PRO A 165 52.11 -2.52 -38.30
C PRO A 165 52.89 -3.42 -39.30
N PRO A 166 52.46 -4.55 -39.82
CA PRO A 166 51.29 -4.71 -40.67
C PRO A 166 50.63 -6.14 -40.73
N GLY A 167 49.50 -6.18 -41.34
CA GLY A 167 49.16 -7.19 -42.34
C GLY A 167 48.36 -8.42 -42.01
N GLY A 168 47.29 -8.64 -42.80
CA GLY A 168 46.74 -9.96 -43.08
C GLY A 168 45.25 -10.13 -42.81
N ASP A 169 44.53 -9.80 -43.65
CA ASP A 169 43.53 -10.21 -44.67
C ASP A 169 42.89 -11.63 -44.47
N PRO A 170 41.83 -11.92 -45.17
CA PRO A 170 40.47 -12.15 -44.61
C PRO A 170 39.99 -13.59 -44.81
N GLY A 171 38.79 -13.84 -44.31
CA GLY A 171 37.97 -14.90 -44.90
C GLY A 171 37.61 -16.07 -44.00
N LYS A 172 36.37 -16.12 -43.58
CA LYS A 172 35.50 -17.24 -43.94
C LYS A 172 34.08 -17.02 -43.52
N VAL A 173 33.30 -16.79 -44.51
CA VAL A 173 31.84 -16.98 -44.54
C VAL A 173 31.55 -18.46 -44.43
N VAL A 174 30.61 -18.87 -43.58
CA VAL A 174 29.79 -20.09 -43.78
C VAL A 174 28.41 -19.85 -43.18
N THR A 175 27.53 -19.54 -44.02
CA THR A 175 26.17 -19.98 -44.37
C THR A 175 25.40 -20.87 -43.37
N LEU A 176 24.21 -20.39 -43.04
CA LEU A 176 22.90 -21.01 -43.06
C LEU A 176 22.75 -22.52 -42.84
N THR A 177 21.90 -22.93 -41.93
CA THR A 177 20.88 -23.92 -42.30
C THR A 177 19.61 -23.74 -41.44
N THR A 178 18.55 -23.52 -42.11
CA THR A 178 17.13 -23.61 -41.88
C THR A 178 16.71 -24.99 -41.38
N GLY A 179 15.74 -25.07 -40.49
CA GLY A 179 15.06 -26.34 -40.17
C GLY A 179 13.87 -26.17 -39.27
N ALA A 180 12.74 -25.89 -39.85
CA ALA A 180 11.42 -26.36 -39.37
C ALA A 180 10.94 -27.38 -40.40
N PRO A 181 9.85 -28.14 -40.26
CA PRO A 181 8.84 -28.33 -39.23
C PRO A 181 8.43 -29.82 -39.01
N GLY A 182 7.46 -30.05 -38.18
CA GLY A 182 6.71 -31.30 -38.10
C GLY A 182 6.10 -31.45 -36.70
N GLY A 183 4.84 -31.41 -36.43
CA GLY A 183 3.71 -32.12 -37.11
C GLY A 183 3.47 -33.46 -36.41
N GLY A 184 2.41 -33.58 -35.61
CA GLY A 184 2.01 -34.85 -35.03
C GLY A 184 0.82 -34.73 -34.09
N GLN A 185 -0.30 -35.03 -34.64
CA GLN A 185 -1.61 -35.29 -33.99
C GLN A 185 -1.57 -36.64 -33.28
N GLY A 186 -2.49 -36.86 -32.35
CA GLY A 186 -2.88 -38.18 -31.90
C GLY A 186 -3.47 -38.20 -30.52
N GLU A 187 -4.79 -38.35 -30.52
CA GLU A 187 -5.76 -39.02 -29.67
C GLU A 187 -5.92 -38.60 -28.24
#